data_185830d8c5abf88baff6fe4db32665bf
#
_entry.id   185830d8c5abf88baff6fe4db32665bf
#
_cell.length_a   1.000
_cell.length_b   1.000
_cell.length_c   1.000
_cell.angle_alpha   90.00
_cell.angle_beta   90.00
_cell.angle_gamma   90.00
#
_symmetry.space_group_name_H-M   'P 1'
#
loop_
_entity.id
_entity.type
_entity.pdbx_description
1 polymer ?
#
loop_
_entity_poly.entity_id
_entity_poly.type
_entity_poly.pdbx_seq_one_letter_code
_entity_poly.pdbx_strand_id
1 'polypeptide(L)'
;EFRRVLFRSFCHYLKEIGFGGKLHEVELKINDSVYNFIKLDELFEANSSIKGGIIFNSTCYILGNYLKARGMKSVKLVGYDLIERNTQLLSEGVITALVAQRPERQGYDGIKSLCNHLLFKQNPEKVNLMPIDILLKENLKYYLNNKL
;
A
#
# COMPACT_ATOMS: atom_id res chain seq x y z
N GLU A 1 -2.81 9.48 10.88
CA GLU A 1 -3.58 8.59 11.75
C GLU A 1 -4.03 7.30 11.07
N PHE A 2 -4.52 7.36 9.84
CA PHE A 2 -4.96 6.17 9.07
C PHE A 2 -3.89 5.07 8.99
N ARG A 3 -2.62 5.40 8.75
CA ARG A 3 -1.51 4.44 8.73
C ARG A 3 -1.31 3.71 10.05
N ARG A 4 -1.50 4.41 11.18
CA ARG A 4 -1.40 3.80 12.51
C ARG A 4 -2.51 2.79 12.76
N VAL A 5 -3.71 3.07 12.25
CA VAL A 5 -4.84 2.14 12.33
C VAL A 5 -4.56 0.88 11.52
N LEU A 6 -4.11 1.03 10.27
CA LEU A 6 -3.75 -0.11 9.41
C LEU A 6 -2.63 -0.97 10.04
N PHE A 7 -1.59 -0.35 10.55
CA PHE A 7 -0.50 -1.05 11.21
C PHE A 7 -0.97 -1.80 12.46
N ARG A 8 -1.78 -1.17 13.33
CA ARG A 8 -2.36 -1.83 14.51
C ARG A 8 -3.22 -3.02 14.13
N SER A 9 -4.10 -2.87 13.12
CA SER A 9 -4.95 -3.95 12.63
C SER A 9 -4.13 -5.10 12.07
N PHE A 10 -3.07 -4.81 11.33
CA PHE A 10 -2.12 -5.80 10.82
C PHE A 10 -1.44 -6.57 11.96
N CYS A 11 -0.91 -5.86 12.96
CA CYS A 11 -0.29 -6.49 14.12
C CYS A 11 -1.28 -7.35 14.94
N HIS A 12 -2.52 -6.87 15.05
CA HIS A 12 -3.59 -7.62 15.73
C HIS A 12 -3.89 -8.92 15.00
N TYR A 13 -4.10 -8.85 13.69
CA TYR A 13 -4.34 -10.03 12.85
C TYR A 13 -3.20 -11.07 12.93
N LEU A 14 -1.94 -10.60 12.89
CA LEU A 14 -0.80 -11.51 13.03
C LEU A 14 -0.79 -12.25 14.38
N LYS A 15 -1.23 -11.60 15.45
CA LYS A 15 -1.37 -12.24 16.77
C LYS A 15 -2.51 -13.27 16.77
N GLU A 16 -3.66 -12.94 16.16
CA GLU A 16 -4.82 -13.84 16.06
C GLU A 16 -4.49 -15.14 15.32
N ILE A 17 -3.72 -15.05 14.23
CA ILE A 17 -3.30 -16.24 13.46
C ILE A 17 -2.08 -16.97 14.05
N GLY A 18 -1.57 -16.53 15.21
CA GLY A 18 -0.40 -17.13 15.85
C GLY A 18 0.89 -16.99 15.03
N PHE A 19 1.08 -15.86 14.32
CA PHE A 19 2.28 -15.64 13.52
C PHE A 19 3.54 -15.67 14.37
N GLY A 20 4.38 -16.68 14.17
CA GLY A 20 5.64 -16.88 14.91
C GLY A 20 6.84 -16.10 14.36
N GLY A 21 6.66 -15.31 13.31
CA GLY A 21 7.72 -14.50 12.71
C GLY A 21 8.04 -13.25 13.50
N LYS A 22 9.22 -12.68 13.24
CA LYS A 22 9.66 -11.41 13.83
C LYS A 22 9.26 -10.24 12.93
N LEU A 23 8.69 -9.19 13.53
CA LEU A 23 8.39 -7.93 12.87
C LEU A 23 9.51 -6.91 13.14
N HIS A 24 9.93 -6.25 12.08
CA HIS A 24 10.87 -5.14 12.14
C HIS A 24 10.19 -3.89 11.59
N GLU A 25 10.21 -2.82 12.34
CA GLU A 25 9.69 -1.52 11.92
C GLU A 25 10.85 -0.62 11.51
N VAL A 26 10.73 0.03 10.36
CA VAL A 26 11.72 0.97 9.87
C VAL A 26 11.05 2.23 9.36
N GLU A 27 11.57 3.39 9.76
CA GLU A 27 11.10 4.67 9.27
C GLU A 27 11.88 5.04 7.99
N LEU A 28 11.13 5.35 6.91
CA LEU A 28 11.68 5.78 5.63
C LEU A 28 11.29 7.24 5.35
N LYS A 29 12.21 8.02 4.77
CA LYS A 29 12.03 9.43 4.44
C LYS A 29 11.78 9.61 2.95
N ILE A 30 10.77 10.41 2.59
CA ILE A 30 10.33 10.58 1.18
C ILE A 30 11.44 11.18 0.30
N ASN A 31 12.20 12.14 0.83
CA ASN A 31 13.17 12.94 0.05
C ASN A 31 14.63 12.66 0.44
N ASP A 32 14.92 11.54 1.09
CA ASP A 32 16.27 11.19 1.53
C ASP A 32 16.59 9.74 1.15
N SER A 33 16.94 9.56 -0.11
CA SER A 33 17.28 8.22 -0.63
C SER A 33 18.53 7.65 0.01
N VAL A 34 19.52 8.48 0.33
CA VAL A 34 20.77 8.03 0.95
C VAL A 34 20.49 7.47 2.35
N TYR A 35 19.75 8.22 3.16
CA TYR A 35 19.30 7.75 4.48
C TYR A 35 18.53 6.43 4.38
N ASN A 36 17.59 6.34 3.44
CA ASN A 36 16.78 5.13 3.27
C ASN A 36 17.63 3.91 2.90
N PHE A 37 18.60 4.07 2.00
CA PHE A 37 19.49 2.97 1.61
C PHE A 37 20.34 2.50 2.78
N ILE A 38 20.95 3.41 3.56
CA ILE A 38 21.73 3.07 4.74
C ILE A 38 20.86 2.31 5.75
N LYS A 39 19.65 2.83 6.06
CA LYS A 39 18.75 2.18 7.02
C LYS A 39 18.25 0.80 6.57
N LEU A 40 18.02 0.62 5.29
CA LEU A 40 17.60 -0.66 4.75
C LEU A 40 18.78 -1.65 4.66
N ASP A 41 19.99 -1.20 4.33
CA ASP A 41 21.19 -2.03 4.38
C ASP A 41 21.42 -2.54 5.82
N GLU A 42 21.43 -1.66 6.83
CA GLU A 42 21.53 -2.04 8.25
C GLU A 42 20.46 -3.08 8.65
N LEU A 43 19.21 -2.88 8.21
CA LEU A 43 18.10 -3.77 8.53
C LEU A 43 18.30 -5.17 7.91
N PHE A 44 18.60 -5.24 6.62
CA PHE A 44 18.70 -6.51 5.88
C PHE A 44 20.00 -7.26 6.21
N GLU A 45 21.10 -6.58 6.50
CA GLU A 45 22.35 -7.19 6.96
C GLU A 45 22.17 -7.83 8.35
N ALA A 46 21.52 -7.12 9.28
CA ALA A 46 21.24 -7.65 10.61
C ALA A 46 20.16 -8.77 10.60
N ASN A 47 19.34 -8.86 9.55
CA ASN A 47 18.18 -9.74 9.50
C ASN A 47 18.02 -10.39 8.11
N SER A 48 18.92 -11.27 7.73
CA SER A 48 18.93 -11.99 6.44
C SER A 48 17.70 -12.88 6.20
N SER A 49 16.92 -13.16 7.24
CA SER A 49 15.70 -13.98 7.18
C SER A 49 14.44 -13.22 6.75
N ILE A 50 14.52 -11.91 6.52
CA ILE A 50 13.36 -11.11 6.07
C ILE A 50 12.87 -11.62 4.72
N LYS A 51 11.59 -12.04 4.65
CA LYS A 51 10.94 -12.58 3.45
C LYS A 51 9.89 -11.64 2.85
N GLY A 52 9.49 -10.61 3.57
CA GLY A 52 8.48 -9.67 3.09
C GLY A 52 8.52 -8.32 3.77
N GLY A 53 7.92 -7.34 3.12
CA GLY A 53 7.70 -6.00 3.64
C GLY A 53 6.31 -5.51 3.28
N ILE A 54 5.77 -4.67 4.13
CA ILE A 54 4.51 -3.97 3.88
C ILE A 54 4.66 -2.48 4.15
N ILE A 55 4.17 -1.66 3.25
CA ILE A 55 4.15 -0.20 3.37
C ILE A 55 2.70 0.28 3.35
N PHE A 56 2.26 0.89 4.44
CA PHE A 56 0.86 1.32 4.65
C PHE A 56 0.54 2.71 4.07
N ASN A 57 1.24 3.13 3.03
CA ASN A 57 1.00 4.38 2.32
C ASN A 57 1.49 4.31 0.88
N SER A 58 1.38 5.40 0.13
CA SER A 58 1.77 5.51 -1.27
C SER A 58 3.30 5.45 -1.52
N THR A 59 4.15 5.43 -0.49
CA THR A 59 5.62 5.47 -0.66
C THR A 59 6.27 4.10 -0.82
N CYS A 60 5.52 3.08 -1.21
CA CYS A 60 6.00 1.71 -1.41
C CYS A 60 7.19 1.63 -2.40
N TYR A 61 7.24 2.55 -3.37
CA TYR A 61 8.33 2.67 -4.33
C TYR A 61 9.71 2.88 -3.67
N ILE A 62 9.78 3.42 -2.45
CA ILE A 62 11.07 3.65 -1.77
C ILE A 62 11.72 2.29 -1.47
N LEU A 63 11.00 1.39 -0.79
CA LEU A 63 11.49 0.04 -0.53
C LEU A 63 11.62 -0.77 -1.84
N GLY A 64 10.68 -0.59 -2.78
CA GLY A 64 10.73 -1.24 -4.09
C GLY A 64 12.01 -0.91 -4.86
N ASN A 65 12.40 0.35 -4.94
CA ASN A 65 13.64 0.78 -5.59
C ASN A 65 14.88 0.20 -4.90
N TYR A 66 14.90 0.16 -3.58
CA TYR A 66 15.97 -0.48 -2.82
C TYR A 66 16.09 -1.97 -3.16
N LEU A 67 14.98 -2.74 -3.08
CA LEU A 67 14.97 -4.17 -3.40
C LEU A 67 15.43 -4.43 -4.85
N LYS A 68 15.01 -3.58 -5.80
CA LYS A 68 15.45 -3.64 -7.20
C LYS A 68 16.94 -3.41 -7.32
N ALA A 69 17.47 -2.35 -6.68
CA ALA A 69 18.89 -2.01 -6.73
C ALA A 69 19.79 -3.09 -6.11
N ARG A 70 19.32 -3.75 -5.04
CA ARG A 70 20.05 -4.85 -4.37
C ARG A 70 19.78 -6.23 -4.98
N GLY A 71 18.94 -6.34 -6.01
CA GLY A 71 18.59 -7.61 -6.65
C GLY A 71 17.83 -8.59 -5.74
N MET A 72 17.12 -8.11 -4.73
CA MET A 72 16.46 -8.92 -3.68
C MET A 72 15.10 -9.47 -4.13
N LYS A 73 15.07 -10.34 -5.15
CA LYS A 73 13.86 -10.88 -5.77
C LYS A 73 13.02 -11.79 -4.86
N SER A 74 13.61 -12.35 -3.81
CA SER A 74 12.92 -13.27 -2.89
C SER A 74 12.03 -12.53 -1.86
N VAL A 75 12.26 -11.24 -1.64
CA VAL A 75 11.50 -10.43 -0.68
C VAL A 75 10.18 -10.00 -1.32
N LYS A 76 9.06 -10.41 -0.71
CA LYS A 76 7.71 -10.04 -1.19
C LYS A 76 7.32 -8.68 -0.62
N LEU A 77 6.93 -7.76 -1.49
CA LEU A 77 6.57 -6.39 -1.10
C LEU A 77 5.10 -6.11 -1.40
N VAL A 78 4.37 -5.69 -0.38
CA VAL A 78 2.99 -5.23 -0.49
C VAL A 78 2.91 -3.75 -0.15
N GLY A 79 2.17 -2.99 -0.93
CA GLY A 79 1.99 -1.56 -0.71
C GLY A 79 0.58 -1.07 -0.95
N TYR A 80 0.41 0.23 -0.81
CA TYR A 80 -0.86 0.93 -1.02
C TYR A 80 -0.71 1.96 -2.14
N ASP A 81 -1.84 2.28 -2.76
CA ASP A 81 -2.04 3.32 -3.76
C ASP A 81 -1.36 3.09 -5.12
N LEU A 82 -2.09 3.44 -6.16
CA LEU A 82 -1.70 3.25 -7.57
C LEU A 82 -1.02 4.48 -8.15
N ILE A 83 -0.09 5.08 -7.42
CA ILE A 83 0.74 6.13 -8.01
C ILE A 83 1.66 5.51 -9.07
N GLU A 84 2.05 6.29 -10.06
CA GLU A 84 2.83 5.84 -11.22
C GLU A 84 4.08 5.03 -10.83
N ARG A 85 4.85 5.53 -9.84
CA ARG A 85 6.06 4.86 -9.35
C ARG A 85 5.79 3.46 -8.79
N ASN A 86 4.67 3.28 -8.09
CA ASN A 86 4.27 1.99 -7.53
C ASN A 86 3.79 1.04 -8.64
N THR A 87 2.96 1.52 -9.57
CA THR A 87 2.42 0.69 -10.67
C THR A 87 3.51 0.24 -11.63
N GLN A 88 4.53 1.08 -11.87
CA GLN A 88 5.69 0.68 -12.64
C GLN A 88 6.43 -0.49 -11.97
N LEU A 89 6.75 -0.40 -10.69
CA LEU A 89 7.44 -1.46 -9.95
C LEU A 89 6.59 -2.73 -9.81
N LEU A 90 5.25 -2.60 -9.75
CA LEU A 90 4.34 -3.74 -9.80
C LEU A 90 4.42 -4.45 -11.16
N SER A 91 4.38 -3.70 -12.26
CA SER A 91 4.48 -4.27 -13.63
C SER A 91 5.84 -4.92 -13.89
N GLU A 92 6.90 -4.42 -13.29
CA GLU A 92 8.24 -5.02 -13.31
C GLU A 92 8.37 -6.26 -12.39
N GLY A 93 7.37 -6.52 -11.53
CA GLY A 93 7.37 -7.65 -10.59
C GLY A 93 8.24 -7.44 -9.34
N VAL A 94 8.66 -6.20 -9.07
CA VAL A 94 9.39 -5.84 -7.85
C VAL A 94 8.44 -5.73 -6.67
N ILE A 95 7.32 -5.02 -6.84
CA ILE A 95 6.21 -5.03 -5.91
C ILE A 95 5.35 -6.26 -6.23
N THR A 96 4.97 -7.01 -5.20
CA THR A 96 4.17 -8.22 -5.33
C THR A 96 2.68 -7.91 -5.46
N ALA A 97 2.18 -6.97 -4.66
CA ALA A 97 0.80 -6.55 -4.69
C ALA A 97 0.63 -5.09 -4.25
N LEU A 98 -0.37 -4.43 -4.80
CA LEU A 98 -0.82 -3.11 -4.36
C LEU A 98 -2.29 -3.15 -3.95
N VAL A 99 -2.59 -2.48 -2.87
CA VAL A 99 -3.96 -2.26 -2.40
C VAL A 99 -4.47 -0.94 -2.98
N ALA A 100 -5.51 -1.01 -3.80
CA ALA A 100 -6.14 0.14 -4.43
C ALA A 100 -7.43 0.52 -3.71
N GLN A 101 -7.62 1.82 -3.47
CA GLN A 101 -8.72 2.37 -2.68
C GLN A 101 -9.74 3.17 -3.52
N ARG A 102 -9.60 3.24 -4.83
CA ARG A 102 -10.47 3.99 -5.77
C ARG A 102 -10.71 5.44 -5.34
N PRO A 103 -9.67 6.27 -5.18
CA PRO A 103 -9.81 7.64 -4.65
C PRO A 103 -10.72 8.52 -5.52
N GLU A 104 -10.73 8.33 -6.84
CA GLU A 104 -11.58 9.05 -7.77
C GLU A 104 -13.07 8.76 -7.50
N ARG A 105 -13.39 7.49 -7.25
CA ARG A 105 -14.76 7.07 -6.93
C ARG A 105 -15.19 7.59 -5.55
N GLN A 106 -14.31 7.54 -4.56
CA GLN A 106 -14.57 8.12 -3.23
C GLN A 106 -14.89 9.62 -3.33
N GLY A 107 -14.09 10.37 -4.09
CA GLY A 107 -14.33 11.79 -4.33
C GLY A 107 -15.67 12.06 -5.02
N TYR A 108 -15.97 11.30 -6.07
CA TYR A 108 -17.24 11.42 -6.79
C TYR A 108 -18.45 11.12 -5.89
N ASP A 109 -18.43 9.99 -5.18
CA ASP A 109 -19.55 9.56 -4.33
C ASP A 109 -19.75 10.52 -3.14
N GLY A 110 -18.65 11.06 -2.59
CA GLY A 110 -18.72 12.08 -1.53
C GLY A 110 -19.40 13.36 -2.01
N ILE A 111 -18.99 13.92 -3.16
CA ILE A 111 -19.59 15.12 -3.72
C ILE A 111 -21.04 14.85 -4.11
N LYS A 112 -21.34 13.74 -4.75
CA LYS A 112 -22.69 13.34 -5.13
C LYS A 112 -23.63 13.24 -3.92
N SER A 113 -23.16 12.61 -2.83
CA SER A 113 -23.90 12.50 -1.58
C SER A 113 -24.21 13.89 -0.98
N LEU A 114 -23.21 14.80 -0.98
CA LEU A 114 -23.38 16.17 -0.52
C LEU A 114 -24.39 16.93 -1.38
N CYS A 115 -24.30 16.84 -2.70
CA CYS A 115 -25.26 17.48 -3.62
C CYS A 115 -26.69 16.96 -3.39
N ASN A 116 -26.86 15.66 -3.27
CA ASN A 116 -28.15 15.03 -3.00
C ASN A 116 -28.76 15.55 -1.67
N HIS A 117 -27.94 15.69 -0.65
CA HIS A 117 -28.38 16.22 0.63
C HIS A 117 -28.81 17.69 0.53
N LEU A 118 -27.98 18.52 -0.06
CA LEU A 118 -28.22 19.99 -0.14
C LEU A 118 -29.36 20.36 -1.08
N LEU A 119 -29.41 19.74 -2.28
CA LEU A 119 -30.38 20.11 -3.32
C LEU A 119 -31.69 19.34 -3.19
N PHE A 120 -31.64 18.06 -2.90
CA PHE A 120 -32.79 17.17 -2.90
C PHE A 120 -33.26 16.76 -1.50
N LYS A 121 -32.60 17.28 -0.44
CA LYS A 121 -32.92 17.00 0.97
C LYS A 121 -32.90 15.48 1.30
N GLN A 122 -32.17 14.71 0.55
CA GLN A 122 -31.96 13.28 0.82
C GLN A 122 -30.98 13.11 1.98
N ASN A 123 -31.31 12.25 2.93
CA ASN A 123 -30.38 11.95 4.02
C ASN A 123 -29.27 11.02 3.50
N PRO A 124 -28.00 11.41 3.65
CA PRO A 124 -26.89 10.53 3.28
C PRO A 124 -26.81 9.32 4.19
N GLU A 125 -26.31 8.22 3.66
CA GLU A 125 -25.93 7.09 4.49
C GLU A 125 -24.79 7.50 5.42
N LYS A 126 -24.84 7.03 6.68
CA LYS A 126 -23.81 7.37 7.68
C LYS A 126 -22.44 6.78 7.33
N VAL A 127 -22.43 5.63 6.66
CA VAL A 127 -21.23 4.90 6.27
C VAL A 127 -21.42 4.36 4.86
N ASN A 128 -20.52 4.72 3.97
CA ASN A 128 -20.44 4.16 2.62
C ASN A 128 -19.13 3.39 2.47
N LEU A 129 -19.22 2.07 2.49
CA LEU A 129 -18.06 1.21 2.35
C LEU A 129 -17.64 1.09 0.88
N MET A 130 -16.39 1.41 0.61
CA MET A 130 -15.79 1.27 -0.71
C MET A 130 -15.11 -0.10 -0.86
N PRO A 131 -15.20 -0.72 -2.04
CA PRO A 131 -14.44 -1.93 -2.30
C PRO A 131 -12.93 -1.66 -2.26
N ILE A 132 -12.19 -2.63 -1.75
CA ILE A 132 -10.73 -2.64 -1.74
C ILE A 132 -10.28 -3.63 -2.80
N ASP A 133 -9.49 -3.17 -3.77
CA ASP A 133 -8.96 -4.02 -4.83
C ASP A 133 -7.51 -4.42 -4.51
N ILE A 134 -7.21 -5.71 -4.64
CA ILE A 134 -5.85 -6.22 -4.56
C ILE A 134 -5.33 -6.42 -5.98
N LEU A 135 -4.30 -5.65 -6.33
CA LEU A 135 -3.72 -5.65 -7.66
C LEU A 135 -2.38 -6.37 -7.67
N LEU A 136 -2.28 -7.29 -8.61
CA LEU A 136 -1.09 -8.02 -8.98
C LEU A 136 -0.65 -7.54 -10.38
N LYS A 137 0.55 -7.89 -10.78
CA LYS A 137 1.06 -7.62 -12.14
C LYS A 137 0.08 -8.08 -13.21
N GLU A 138 -0.53 -9.25 -13.02
CA GLU A 138 -1.40 -9.92 -13.97
C GLU A 138 -2.73 -9.20 -14.20
N ASN A 139 -3.31 -8.59 -13.14
CA ASN A 139 -4.62 -7.93 -13.23
C ASN A 139 -4.54 -6.40 -13.35
N LEU A 140 -3.37 -5.80 -13.17
CA LEU A 140 -3.17 -4.35 -13.22
C LEU A 140 -3.71 -3.71 -14.51
N LYS A 141 -3.39 -4.29 -15.67
CA LYS A 141 -3.83 -3.78 -16.98
C LYS A 141 -5.35 -3.74 -17.10
N TYR A 142 -6.03 -4.76 -16.63
CA TYR A 142 -7.49 -4.84 -16.67
C TYR A 142 -8.13 -3.80 -15.76
N TYR A 143 -7.56 -3.62 -14.57
CA TYR A 143 -8.04 -2.60 -13.63
C TYR A 143 -7.88 -1.18 -14.19
N LEU A 144 -6.73 -0.86 -14.79
CA LEU A 144 -6.46 0.46 -15.33
C LEU A 144 -7.36 0.80 -16.54
N ASN A 145 -7.76 -0.19 -17.33
CA ASN A 145 -8.65 0.00 -18.48
C ASN A 145 -10.13 0.14 -18.06
N ASN A 146 -10.51 -0.29 -16.86
CA ASN A 146 -11.89 -0.27 -16.34
C ASN A 146 -12.06 0.69 -15.17
N LYS A 147 -11.30 1.78 -15.16
CA LYS A 147 -11.47 2.86 -14.19
C LYS A 147 -12.75 3.64 -14.50
N LEU A 148 -13.88 3.17 -14.04
CA LEU A 148 -15.15 3.90 -13.96
C LEU A 148 -15.70 3.83 -12.55
#